data_ec6493c9506afe324827811bb6658389
#
_entry.id   ec6493c9506afe324827811bb6658389
#
_cell.length_a   1.000
_cell.length_b   1.000
_cell.length_c   1.000
_cell.angle_alpha   90.00
_cell.angle_beta   90.00
_cell.angle_gamma   90.00
#
_symmetry.space_group_name_H-M   'P 1'
#
loop_
_entity.id
_entity.type
_entity.pdbx_description
1 polymer ?
#
loop_
_entity_poly.entity_id
_entity_poly.type
_entity_poly.pdbx_seq_one_letter_code
_entity_poly.pdbx_strand_id
1 'polypeptide(L)'
;MGADSSMYGPAFKKLKDIQYLDWPTYNNEKSIKDISIRIINEYNIDSSDIVGGSSLGGMVSAEIAKNVDVKKIILIGSTLTAENISPILKKLSVLSEIAPINLIKAFVGKAGVISKNHLLKVFGNVDSAFIKAMCKAVFEWDGNPTPQCDYSHIHGAKDLVIYPPKTGATIIDDGGHLIPIFHEEEVAEFIRVNTYISLQ
;
A
#
# COMPACT_ATOMS: atom_id res chain seq x y z
N MET A 1 2.02 1.43 -5.58
CA MET A 1 3.07 2.40 -5.91
C MET A 1 2.53 3.31 -7.01
N GLY A 2 2.87 4.57 -7.06
CA GLY A 2 2.38 5.50 -8.08
C GLY A 2 1.16 6.34 -7.67
N ALA A 3 0.57 6.15 -6.50
CA ALA A 3 -0.43 7.03 -5.93
C ALA A 3 0.18 7.81 -4.77
N ASP A 4 -0.18 9.08 -4.65
CA ASP A 4 0.12 9.94 -3.50
C ASP A 4 -1.00 9.91 -2.45
N SER A 5 -0.87 10.69 -1.37
CA SER A 5 -1.85 10.77 -0.29
C SER A 5 -3.25 11.22 -0.75
N SER A 6 -3.38 11.83 -1.93
CA SER A 6 -4.66 12.26 -2.50
C SER A 6 -5.59 11.10 -2.86
N MET A 7 -5.08 9.86 -2.88
CA MET A 7 -5.89 8.65 -3.03
C MET A 7 -6.86 8.44 -1.86
N TYR A 8 -6.55 8.98 -0.68
CA TYR A 8 -7.37 8.89 0.50
C TYR A 8 -8.44 9.98 0.49
N GLY A 9 -9.65 9.59 0.13
CA GLY A 9 -10.78 10.49 -0.08
C GLY A 9 -11.41 11.05 1.20
N PRO A 10 -12.65 11.57 1.12
CA PRO A 10 -13.33 12.22 2.23
C PRO A 10 -13.56 11.35 3.46
N ALA A 11 -13.80 10.03 3.32
CA ALA A 11 -14.01 9.16 4.47
C ALA A 11 -12.76 9.07 5.35
N PHE A 12 -11.58 8.98 4.73
CA PHE A 12 -10.31 8.96 5.45
C PHE A 12 -10.02 10.28 6.19
N LYS A 13 -10.45 11.43 5.63
CA LYS A 13 -10.27 12.74 6.25
C LYS A 13 -11.09 12.94 7.51
N LYS A 14 -12.09 12.08 7.76
CA LYS A 14 -12.86 12.06 9.01
C LYS A 14 -12.11 11.35 10.15
N LEU A 15 -11.10 10.57 9.83
CA LEU A 15 -10.28 9.87 10.82
C LEU A 15 -9.35 10.87 11.51
N LYS A 16 -9.37 10.87 12.84
CA LYS A 16 -8.53 11.74 13.65
C LYS A 16 -7.18 11.05 13.91
N ASP A 17 -6.18 11.88 14.16
CA ASP A 17 -4.84 11.42 14.58
C ASP A 17 -4.14 10.50 13.56
N ILE A 18 -4.49 10.64 12.27
CA ILE A 18 -3.84 9.94 11.15
C ILE A 18 -3.14 10.95 10.27
N GLN A 19 -1.86 10.71 10.04
CA GLN A 19 -1.05 11.41 9.07
C GLN A 19 -0.94 10.60 7.78
N TYR A 20 -1.37 11.18 6.66
CA TYR A 20 -1.23 10.58 5.33
C TYR A 20 0.05 11.07 4.69
N LEU A 21 0.97 10.15 4.43
CA LEU A 21 2.30 10.47 3.91
C LEU A 21 2.34 10.32 2.40
N ASP A 22 3.00 11.28 1.74
CA ASP A 22 3.41 11.15 0.35
C ASP A 22 4.73 10.39 0.24
N TRP A 23 4.99 9.82 -0.93
CA TRP A 23 6.30 9.26 -1.20
C TRP A 23 7.35 10.37 -1.21
N PRO A 24 8.47 10.19 -0.55
CA PRO A 24 9.56 11.17 -0.61
C PRO A 24 10.12 11.25 -2.03
N THR A 25 10.70 12.40 -2.37
CA THR A 25 11.40 12.57 -3.66
C THR A 25 12.44 11.48 -3.84
N TYR A 26 12.42 10.78 -4.99
CA TYR A 26 13.31 9.67 -5.27
C TYR A 26 14.78 10.06 -5.12
N ASN A 27 15.54 9.29 -4.39
CA ASN A 27 16.96 9.52 -4.11
C ASN A 27 17.78 8.23 -4.27
N ASN A 28 17.55 7.52 -5.37
CA ASN A 28 18.23 6.27 -5.71
C ASN A 28 18.00 5.10 -4.74
N GLU A 29 16.89 5.06 -4.04
CA GLU A 29 16.47 3.90 -3.25
C GLU A 29 16.34 2.67 -4.17
N LYS A 30 16.94 1.55 -3.76
CA LYS A 30 17.01 0.32 -4.57
C LYS A 30 16.16 -0.81 -4.00
N SER A 31 15.72 -0.67 -2.75
CA SER A 31 14.97 -1.71 -2.04
C SER A 31 13.82 -1.12 -1.22
N ILE A 32 12.88 -1.99 -0.83
CA ILE A 32 11.83 -1.61 0.13
C ILE A 32 12.45 -1.20 1.47
N LYS A 33 13.57 -1.81 1.84
CA LYS A 33 14.32 -1.45 3.04
C LYS A 33 14.85 -0.02 2.99
N ASP A 34 15.43 0.41 1.86
CA ASP A 34 15.98 1.76 1.75
C ASP A 34 14.90 2.82 1.95
N ILE A 35 13.73 2.64 1.29
CA ILE A 35 12.63 3.59 1.43
C ILE A 35 12.01 3.53 2.84
N SER A 36 11.94 2.36 3.48
CA SER A 36 11.43 2.23 4.85
C SER A 36 12.32 2.95 5.86
N ILE A 37 13.64 2.79 5.77
CA ILE A 37 14.60 3.48 6.65
C ILE A 37 14.51 4.99 6.46
N ARG A 38 14.35 5.45 5.22
CA ARG A 38 14.19 6.87 4.96
C ARG A 38 12.91 7.43 5.57
N ILE A 39 11.78 6.74 5.44
CA ILE A 39 10.50 7.14 6.04
C ILE A 39 10.60 7.14 7.56
N ILE A 40 11.24 6.13 8.18
CA ILE A 40 11.49 6.12 9.63
C ILE A 40 12.20 7.40 10.08
N ASN A 41 13.27 7.77 9.40
CA ASN A 41 14.09 8.93 9.77
C ASN A 41 13.39 10.26 9.49
N GLU A 42 12.69 10.38 8.35
CA GLU A 42 12.04 11.62 7.93
C GLU A 42 10.84 11.97 8.82
N TYR A 43 10.11 10.95 9.28
CA TYR A 43 8.92 11.13 10.11
C TYR A 43 9.13 10.76 11.57
N ASN A 44 10.34 10.39 11.98
CA ASN A 44 10.70 9.99 13.36
C ASN A 44 9.80 8.87 13.89
N ILE A 45 9.53 7.85 13.06
CA ILE A 45 8.67 6.72 13.44
C ILE A 45 9.30 5.95 14.60
N ASP A 46 8.51 5.73 15.65
CA ASP A 46 8.95 5.03 16.87
C ASP A 46 7.96 3.94 17.33
N SER A 47 8.23 3.37 18.50
CA SER A 47 7.43 2.30 19.08
C SER A 47 6.03 2.72 19.55
N SER A 48 5.72 3.99 19.57
CA SER A 48 4.38 4.50 19.87
C SER A 48 3.43 4.50 18.66
N ASP A 49 3.98 4.35 17.45
CA ASP A 49 3.25 4.50 16.22
C ASP A 49 2.53 3.23 15.76
N ILE A 50 1.43 3.44 15.06
CA ILE A 50 0.78 2.46 14.19
C ILE A 50 1.09 2.88 12.75
N VAL A 51 1.72 1.99 11.98
CA VAL A 51 2.05 2.26 10.59
C VAL A 51 1.16 1.45 9.67
N GLY A 52 0.85 1.98 8.50
CA GLY A 52 0.02 1.25 7.56
C GLY A 52 0.08 1.80 6.15
N GLY A 53 -0.51 1.06 5.22
CA GLY A 53 -0.57 1.53 3.85
C GLY A 53 -1.20 0.58 2.88
N SER A 54 -1.51 1.12 1.70
CA SER A 54 -2.05 0.36 0.58
C SER A 54 -0.94 -0.15 -0.33
N SER A 55 -1.08 -1.41 -0.79
CA SER A 55 -0.17 -2.00 -1.77
C SER A 55 1.30 -1.91 -1.31
N LEU A 56 2.18 -1.21 -2.06
CA LEU A 56 3.56 -0.94 -1.67
C LEU A 56 3.66 -0.28 -0.29
N GLY A 57 2.72 0.59 0.08
CA GLY A 57 2.71 1.23 1.40
C GLY A 57 2.60 0.23 2.55
N GLY A 58 1.81 -0.84 2.38
CA GLY A 58 1.74 -1.91 3.37
C GLY A 58 3.01 -2.76 3.45
N MET A 59 3.68 -3.00 2.31
CA MET A 59 4.99 -3.68 2.28
C MET A 59 6.06 -2.83 2.98
N VAL A 60 6.06 -1.52 2.76
CA VAL A 60 6.95 -0.59 3.45
C VAL A 60 6.66 -0.56 4.95
N SER A 61 5.38 -0.58 5.35
CA SER A 61 5.00 -0.68 6.77
C SER A 61 5.49 -1.99 7.42
N ALA A 62 5.40 -3.11 6.69
CA ALA A 62 5.94 -4.38 7.15
C ALA A 62 7.47 -4.36 7.27
N GLU A 63 8.17 -3.64 6.41
CA GLU A 63 9.61 -3.47 6.47
C GLU A 63 10.02 -2.49 7.59
N ILE A 64 9.24 -1.43 7.85
CA ILE A 64 9.41 -0.55 9.01
C ILE A 64 9.40 -1.36 10.29
N ALA A 65 8.45 -2.29 10.45
CA ALA A 65 8.33 -3.14 11.63
C ALA A 65 9.50 -4.14 11.84
N LYS A 66 10.39 -4.30 10.87
CA LYS A 66 11.67 -5.01 11.08
C LYS A 66 12.75 -4.14 11.74
N ASN A 67 12.62 -2.83 11.64
CA ASN A 67 13.62 -1.86 12.07
C ASN A 67 13.18 -1.06 13.30
N VAL A 68 11.88 -0.96 13.55
CA VAL A 68 11.26 -0.27 14.68
C VAL A 68 10.18 -1.18 15.26
N ASP A 69 10.14 -1.31 16.57
CA ASP A 69 9.12 -2.08 17.30
C ASP A 69 7.81 -1.28 17.40
N VAL A 70 7.17 -1.05 16.25
CA VAL A 70 5.91 -0.30 16.16
C VAL A 70 4.76 -1.03 16.83
N LYS A 71 3.74 -0.31 17.30
CA LYS A 71 2.58 -0.92 17.97
C LYS A 71 1.82 -1.89 17.09
N LYS A 72 1.63 -1.54 15.82
CA LYS A 72 0.77 -2.30 14.90
C LYS A 72 1.02 -1.95 13.45
N ILE A 73 0.76 -2.90 12.56
CA ILE A 73 0.73 -2.69 11.11
C ILE A 73 -0.71 -2.76 10.59
N ILE A 74 -1.10 -1.83 9.71
CA ILE A 74 -2.37 -1.87 8.97
C ILE A 74 -2.08 -2.13 7.48
N LEU A 75 -2.52 -3.28 6.98
CA LEU A 75 -2.35 -3.68 5.57
C LEU A 75 -3.66 -3.47 4.80
N ILE A 76 -3.58 -2.77 3.68
CA ILE A 76 -4.73 -2.45 2.83
C ILE A 76 -4.42 -2.91 1.40
N GLY A 77 -5.05 -4.01 0.93
CA GLY A 77 -4.75 -4.58 -0.38
C GLY A 77 -3.23 -4.79 -0.57
N SER A 78 -2.58 -5.34 0.45
CA SER A 78 -1.13 -5.50 0.52
C SER A 78 -0.75 -6.90 0.98
N THR A 79 0.52 -7.14 1.32
CA THR A 79 1.00 -8.44 1.77
C THR A 79 2.20 -8.32 2.71
N LEU A 80 2.44 -9.35 3.50
CA LEU A 80 3.64 -9.55 4.31
C LEU A 80 4.71 -10.39 3.56
N THR A 81 4.37 -10.99 2.43
CA THR A 81 5.30 -11.87 1.68
C THR A 81 5.27 -11.56 0.19
N ALA A 82 6.41 -11.69 -0.47
CA ALA A 82 6.51 -11.49 -1.91
C ALA A 82 5.77 -12.59 -2.72
N GLU A 83 5.47 -13.74 -2.12
CA GLU A 83 4.81 -14.88 -2.77
C GLU A 83 3.39 -14.56 -3.21
N ASN A 84 2.70 -13.67 -2.51
CA ASN A 84 1.34 -13.26 -2.85
C ASN A 84 1.29 -12.22 -3.99
N ILE A 85 2.44 -11.75 -4.45
CA ILE A 85 2.50 -10.76 -5.54
C ILE A 85 2.32 -11.48 -6.86
N SER A 86 1.34 -11.04 -7.64
CA SER A 86 1.01 -11.66 -8.91
C SER A 86 2.18 -11.66 -9.89
N PRO A 87 2.50 -12.81 -10.54
CA PRO A 87 3.49 -12.88 -11.60
C PRO A 87 3.20 -11.95 -12.80
N ILE A 88 1.95 -11.54 -12.97
CA ILE A 88 1.55 -10.55 -14.00
C ILE A 88 2.24 -9.22 -13.72
N LEU A 89 2.33 -8.82 -12.46
CA LEU A 89 3.04 -7.59 -12.07
C LEU A 89 4.53 -7.66 -12.47
N LYS A 90 5.15 -8.83 -12.32
CA LYS A 90 6.54 -9.06 -12.74
C LYS A 90 6.74 -8.86 -14.25
N LYS A 91 5.81 -9.36 -15.07
CA LYS A 91 5.86 -9.15 -16.53
C LYS A 91 5.63 -7.67 -16.91
N LEU A 92 4.76 -6.98 -16.18
CA LEU A 92 4.49 -5.56 -16.40
C LEU A 92 5.65 -4.66 -15.96
N SER A 93 6.42 -5.04 -14.93
CA SER A 93 7.59 -4.27 -14.49
C SER A 93 8.72 -4.22 -15.53
N VAL A 94 8.87 -5.28 -16.32
CA VAL A 94 9.82 -5.34 -17.44
C VAL A 94 9.38 -4.47 -18.62
N LEU A 95 8.06 -4.26 -18.78
CA LEU A 95 7.45 -3.44 -19.83
C LEU A 95 7.24 -1.98 -19.40
N SER A 96 7.67 -1.59 -18.20
CA SER A 96 7.43 -0.25 -17.61
C SER A 96 8.10 0.92 -18.38
N GLU A 97 8.93 0.62 -19.37
CA GLU A 97 9.41 1.65 -20.30
C GLU A 97 8.30 2.21 -21.22
N ILE A 98 7.15 1.54 -21.31
CA ILE A 98 6.15 1.83 -22.35
C ILE A 98 4.81 2.36 -21.82
N ALA A 99 4.40 2.15 -20.56
CA ALA A 99 3.10 2.70 -20.14
C ALA A 99 2.74 2.65 -18.63
N PRO A 100 2.81 3.75 -17.90
CA PRO A 100 2.10 3.90 -16.64
C PRO A 100 0.57 3.69 -16.79
N ILE A 101 -0.02 4.08 -17.93
CA ILE A 101 -1.45 3.97 -18.21
C ILE A 101 -1.95 2.52 -18.35
N ASN A 102 -1.17 1.61 -18.92
CA ASN A 102 -1.55 0.21 -19.04
C ASN A 102 -1.44 -0.53 -17.69
N LEU A 103 -0.53 -0.11 -16.85
CA LEU A 103 -0.45 -0.57 -15.46
C LEU A 103 -1.72 -0.16 -14.70
N ILE A 104 -2.13 1.10 -14.79
CA ILE A 104 -3.36 1.62 -14.18
C ILE A 104 -4.59 0.84 -14.67
N LYS A 105 -4.69 0.53 -15.96
CA LYS A 105 -5.79 -0.28 -16.51
C LYS A 105 -5.83 -1.70 -15.94
N ALA A 106 -4.68 -2.31 -15.68
CA ALA A 106 -4.59 -3.61 -15.03
C ALA A 106 -5.03 -3.55 -13.54
N PHE A 107 -4.79 -2.41 -12.87
CA PHE A 107 -5.19 -2.18 -11.48
C PHE A 107 -6.68 -1.87 -11.30
N VAL A 108 -7.29 -1.19 -12.26
CA VAL A 108 -8.70 -0.74 -12.15
C VAL A 108 -9.70 -1.90 -12.34
N GLY A 109 -9.29 -2.98 -13.01
CA GLY A 109 -10.21 -4.07 -13.30
C GLY A 109 -11.48 -3.58 -14.01
N LYS A 110 -12.57 -4.38 -13.94
CA LYS A 110 -13.90 -3.98 -14.45
C LYS A 110 -14.71 -3.13 -13.45
N ALA A 111 -14.13 -2.74 -12.32
CA ALA A 111 -14.82 -2.04 -11.25
C ALA A 111 -14.85 -0.53 -11.48
N GLY A 112 -16.01 -0.02 -11.79
CA GLY A 112 -16.40 1.37 -11.62
C GLY A 112 -15.92 2.37 -12.68
N VAL A 113 -16.79 3.30 -13.00
CA VAL A 113 -16.50 4.48 -13.82
C VAL A 113 -15.78 5.51 -12.96
N ILE A 114 -14.50 5.32 -12.68
CA ILE A 114 -13.69 6.46 -12.24
C ILE A 114 -13.40 7.33 -13.46
N SER A 115 -13.62 8.64 -13.31
CA SER A 115 -13.25 9.55 -14.38
C SER A 115 -11.74 9.47 -14.61
N LYS A 116 -11.34 9.45 -15.89
CA LYS A 116 -9.95 9.44 -16.32
C LYS A 116 -9.13 10.54 -15.61
N ASN A 117 -9.76 11.66 -15.33
CA ASN A 117 -9.17 12.81 -14.64
C ASN A 117 -8.84 12.54 -13.17
N HIS A 118 -9.65 11.74 -12.47
CA HIS A 118 -9.38 11.40 -11.08
C HIS A 118 -8.18 10.45 -10.96
N LEU A 119 -8.13 9.42 -11.81
CA LEU A 119 -6.98 8.51 -11.87
C LEU A 119 -5.68 9.25 -12.24
N LEU A 120 -5.73 10.14 -13.23
CA LEU A 120 -4.58 10.95 -13.60
C LEU A 120 -4.12 11.85 -12.46
N LYS A 121 -5.04 12.37 -11.65
CA LYS A 121 -4.69 13.19 -10.49
C LYS A 121 -3.98 12.38 -9.40
N VAL A 122 -4.46 11.18 -9.11
CA VAL A 122 -3.92 10.31 -8.05
C VAL A 122 -2.57 9.70 -8.44
N PHE A 123 -2.36 9.40 -9.72
CA PHE A 123 -1.16 8.72 -10.22
C PHE A 123 -0.20 9.61 -11.02
N GLY A 124 -0.55 10.88 -11.24
CA GLY A 124 0.22 11.78 -12.13
C GLY A 124 1.45 12.43 -11.51
N ASN A 125 1.55 12.43 -10.18
CA ASN A 125 2.57 13.21 -9.46
C ASN A 125 3.79 12.39 -9.01
N VAL A 126 3.78 11.07 -9.20
CA VAL A 126 4.87 10.21 -8.70
C VAL A 126 5.99 10.11 -9.73
N ASP A 127 7.22 10.24 -9.25
CA ASP A 127 8.43 10.14 -10.05
C ASP A 127 8.50 8.76 -10.76
N SER A 128 8.66 8.78 -12.07
CA SER A 128 8.76 7.57 -12.90
C SER A 128 9.98 6.71 -12.54
N ALA A 129 11.08 7.34 -12.10
CA ALA A 129 12.27 6.63 -11.65
C ALA A 129 12.01 5.89 -10.33
N PHE A 130 11.26 6.52 -9.39
CA PHE A 130 10.80 5.85 -8.18
C PHE A 130 9.93 4.63 -8.49
N ILE A 131 8.94 4.80 -9.38
CA ILE A 131 8.06 3.69 -9.78
C ILE A 131 8.88 2.52 -10.34
N LYS A 132 9.82 2.80 -11.24
CA LYS A 132 10.68 1.79 -11.88
C LYS A 132 11.54 1.07 -10.84
N ALA A 133 12.16 1.80 -9.92
CA ALA A 133 12.98 1.23 -8.86
C ALA A 133 12.15 0.34 -7.91
N MET A 134 10.99 0.82 -7.48
CA MET A 134 10.11 0.06 -6.58
C MET A 134 9.45 -1.14 -7.26
N CYS A 135 9.15 -1.07 -8.56
CA CYS A 135 8.72 -2.23 -9.32
C CYS A 135 9.73 -3.38 -9.29
N LYS A 136 11.03 -3.07 -9.30
CA LYS A 136 12.08 -4.07 -9.16
C LYS A 136 12.20 -4.54 -7.71
N ALA A 137 12.25 -3.60 -6.78
CA ALA A 137 12.43 -3.86 -5.35
C ALA A 137 11.36 -4.79 -4.76
N VAL A 138 10.12 -4.67 -5.22
CA VAL A 138 8.99 -5.52 -4.76
C VAL A 138 9.24 -7.01 -5.03
N PHE A 139 9.90 -7.38 -6.13
CA PHE A 139 10.18 -8.78 -6.47
C PHE A 139 11.48 -9.31 -5.84
N GLU A 140 12.31 -8.43 -5.31
CA GLU A 140 13.53 -8.76 -4.59
C GLU A 140 13.33 -8.68 -3.06
N TRP A 141 12.10 -8.39 -2.62
CA TRP A 141 11.78 -8.22 -1.20
C TRP A 141 11.57 -9.56 -0.50
N ASP A 142 12.26 -9.76 0.63
CA ASP A 142 12.18 -10.98 1.44
C ASP A 142 10.89 -11.11 2.25
N GLY A 143 10.11 -10.02 2.33
CA GLY A 143 8.91 -9.99 3.16
C GLY A 143 9.18 -9.86 4.65
N ASN A 144 8.10 -9.85 5.43
CA ASN A 144 8.08 -9.96 6.88
C ASN A 144 6.92 -10.87 7.29
N PRO A 145 7.00 -12.18 7.05
CA PRO A 145 5.87 -13.12 7.21
C PRO A 145 5.42 -13.26 8.66
N THR A 146 6.30 -12.97 9.61
CA THR A 146 6.05 -13.07 11.06
C THR A 146 6.51 -11.79 11.76
N PRO A 147 5.78 -10.66 11.59
CA PRO A 147 6.16 -9.42 12.25
C PRO A 147 6.11 -9.60 13.78
N GLN A 148 6.98 -8.89 14.48
CA GLN A 148 7.04 -8.93 15.96
C GLN A 148 5.87 -8.18 16.63
N CYS A 149 5.17 -7.33 15.87
CA CYS A 149 4.00 -6.58 16.32
C CYS A 149 2.70 -7.16 15.75
N ASP A 150 1.58 -6.77 16.33
CA ASP A 150 0.26 -7.07 15.80
C ASP A 150 0.06 -6.46 14.42
N TYR A 151 -0.78 -7.09 13.60
CA TYR A 151 -1.22 -6.51 12.34
C TYR A 151 -2.71 -6.75 12.09
N SER A 152 -3.30 -5.85 11.32
CA SER A 152 -4.66 -6.01 10.79
C SER A 152 -4.63 -5.85 9.28
N HIS A 153 -5.41 -6.68 8.59
CA HIS A 153 -5.37 -6.76 7.13
C HIS A 153 -6.79 -6.68 6.55
N ILE A 154 -6.99 -5.76 5.58
CA ILE A 154 -8.19 -5.71 4.74
C ILE A 154 -7.79 -5.87 3.28
N HIS A 155 -8.54 -6.68 2.53
CA HIS A 155 -8.18 -7.04 1.16
C HIS A 155 -9.42 -7.22 0.28
N GLY A 156 -9.27 -6.94 -1.01
CA GLY A 156 -10.32 -7.19 -1.99
C GLY A 156 -10.25 -8.63 -2.53
N ALA A 157 -11.37 -9.36 -2.54
CA ALA A 157 -11.44 -10.74 -3.04
C ALA A 157 -11.03 -10.88 -4.52
N LYS A 158 -11.20 -9.82 -5.30
CA LYS A 158 -10.91 -9.78 -6.75
C LYS A 158 -9.59 -9.11 -7.10
N ASP A 159 -8.69 -8.97 -6.12
CA ASP A 159 -7.36 -8.41 -6.35
C ASP A 159 -6.50 -9.37 -7.19
N LEU A 160 -6.12 -8.94 -8.40
CA LEU A 160 -5.28 -9.69 -9.32
C LEU A 160 -3.82 -9.23 -9.32
N VAL A 161 -3.50 -8.26 -8.48
CA VAL A 161 -2.16 -7.66 -8.36
C VAL A 161 -1.41 -8.26 -7.19
N ILE A 162 -2.06 -8.27 -6.03
CA ILE A 162 -1.62 -8.97 -4.84
C ILE A 162 -2.77 -9.90 -4.47
N TYR A 163 -2.51 -11.19 -4.45
CA TYR A 163 -3.56 -12.16 -4.14
C TYR A 163 -3.97 -12.05 -2.67
N PRO A 164 -5.29 -12.09 -2.38
CA PRO A 164 -5.77 -12.06 -1.02
C PRO A 164 -5.25 -13.27 -0.23
N PRO A 165 -4.90 -13.09 1.05
CA PRO A 165 -4.49 -14.20 1.90
C PRO A 165 -5.67 -15.15 2.13
N LYS A 166 -5.39 -16.44 2.35
CA LYS A 166 -6.42 -17.44 2.61
C LYS A 166 -7.13 -17.24 3.94
N THR A 167 -6.47 -16.65 4.91
CA THR A 167 -6.95 -16.40 6.27
C THR A 167 -6.33 -15.14 6.84
N GLY A 168 -6.90 -14.59 7.93
CA GLY A 168 -6.30 -13.48 8.68
C GLY A 168 -6.51 -12.09 8.07
N ALA A 169 -7.44 -11.95 7.11
CA ALA A 169 -7.82 -10.66 6.56
C ALA A 169 -9.35 -10.48 6.55
N THR A 170 -9.78 -9.25 6.71
CA THR A 170 -11.14 -8.81 6.35
C THR A 170 -11.23 -8.73 4.85
N ILE A 171 -12.19 -9.44 4.25
CA ILE A 171 -12.32 -9.53 2.79
C ILE A 171 -13.51 -8.69 2.32
N ILE A 172 -13.27 -7.88 1.29
CA ILE A 172 -14.32 -7.16 0.54
C ILE A 172 -14.61 -7.98 -0.73
N ASP A 173 -15.77 -8.60 -0.80
CA ASP A 173 -16.12 -9.62 -1.81
C ASP A 173 -16.05 -9.12 -3.27
N ASP A 174 -16.43 -7.88 -3.51
CA ASP A 174 -16.37 -7.25 -4.84
C ASP A 174 -15.16 -6.33 -5.02
N GLY A 175 -14.32 -6.18 -3.99
CA GLY A 175 -13.12 -5.36 -3.99
C GLY A 175 -12.01 -5.89 -4.90
N GLY A 176 -11.40 -5.00 -5.67
CA GLY A 176 -10.15 -5.25 -6.41
C GLY A 176 -8.94 -4.70 -5.67
N HIS A 177 -7.85 -4.38 -6.41
CA HIS A 177 -6.61 -3.86 -5.81
C HIS A 177 -6.75 -2.46 -5.20
N LEU A 178 -7.62 -1.62 -5.77
CA LEU A 178 -7.77 -0.21 -5.37
C LEU A 178 -8.92 -0.02 -4.36
N ILE A 179 -9.06 -0.91 -3.37
CA ILE A 179 -10.09 -0.81 -2.35
C ILE A 179 -10.12 0.54 -1.60
N PRO A 180 -9.00 1.27 -1.34
CA PRO A 180 -9.06 2.58 -0.72
C PRO A 180 -9.81 3.63 -1.56
N ILE A 181 -9.93 3.40 -2.87
CA ILE A 181 -10.60 4.34 -3.78
C ILE A 181 -12.05 3.92 -4.01
N PHE A 182 -12.32 2.61 -4.16
CA PHE A 182 -13.64 2.09 -4.55
C PHE A 182 -14.50 1.68 -3.35
N HIS A 183 -13.88 1.39 -2.21
CA HIS A 183 -14.49 0.96 -0.96
C HIS A 183 -14.02 1.86 0.20
N GLU A 184 -14.03 3.15 -0.06
CA GLU A 184 -13.46 4.18 0.81
C GLU A 184 -14.03 4.12 2.24
N GLU A 185 -15.35 4.03 2.38
CA GLU A 185 -16.01 4.01 3.69
C GLU A 185 -15.69 2.74 4.48
N GLU A 186 -15.66 1.57 3.82
CA GLU A 186 -15.36 0.29 4.45
C GLU A 186 -13.90 0.24 4.92
N VAL A 187 -12.97 0.74 4.10
CA VAL A 187 -11.55 0.78 4.45
C VAL A 187 -11.28 1.80 5.55
N ALA A 188 -11.93 2.97 5.50
CA ALA A 188 -11.80 3.98 6.56
C ALA A 188 -12.36 3.46 7.90
N GLU A 189 -13.51 2.78 7.89
CA GLU A 189 -14.08 2.16 9.08
C GLU A 189 -13.16 1.05 9.63
N PHE A 190 -12.59 0.22 8.76
CA PHE A 190 -11.61 -0.78 9.16
C PHE A 190 -10.41 -0.16 9.87
N ILE A 191 -9.84 0.92 9.34
CA ILE A 191 -8.74 1.65 9.98
C ILE A 191 -9.20 2.16 11.34
N ARG A 192 -10.35 2.85 11.40
CA ARG A 192 -10.89 3.42 12.62
C ARG A 192 -10.99 2.39 13.74
N VAL A 193 -11.60 1.24 13.47
CA VAL A 193 -11.78 0.17 14.46
C VAL A 193 -10.45 -0.41 14.91
N ASN A 194 -9.50 -0.59 13.99
CA ASN A 194 -8.23 -1.24 14.29
C ASN A 194 -7.18 -0.32 14.90
N THR A 195 -7.32 1.01 14.81
CA THR A 195 -6.44 1.97 15.47
C THR A 195 -6.92 2.32 16.88
N TYR A 196 -8.22 2.44 17.11
CA TYR A 196 -8.76 2.77 18.42
C TYR A 196 -8.70 1.61 19.44
N ILE A 197 -8.79 0.36 18.99
CA ILE A 197 -8.63 -0.82 19.87
C ILE A 197 -7.23 -0.89 20.46
N SER A 198 -6.23 -0.36 19.77
CA SER A 198 -4.83 -0.36 20.24
C SER A 198 -4.52 0.73 21.27
N LEU A 199 -5.46 1.63 21.54
CA LEU A 199 -5.30 2.76 22.48
C LEU A 199 -5.99 2.53 23.83
N GLN A 200 -6.61 1.36 24.06
CA GLN A 200 -7.14 0.92 25.35
C GLN A 200 -6.12 0.05 26.10
#